data_04dadbe695ccb217f7d035170cf1d5e3
#
_entry.id   04dadbe695ccb217f7d035170cf1d5e3
#
_cell.length_a   1.000
_cell.length_b   1.000
_cell.length_c   1.000
_cell.angle_alpha   90.00
_cell.angle_beta   90.00
_cell.angle_gamma   90.00
#
_symmetry.space_group_name_H-M   'P 1'
#
loop_
_entity.id
_entity.type
_entity.pdbx_description
1 polymer ?
#
loop_
_entity_poly.entity_id
_entity_poly.type
_entity_poly.pdbx_seq_one_letter_code
_entity_poly.pdbx_strand_id
1 'polypeptide(L)'
;KLGRKLVQELIDSGIPHDHQHLLSYQYVSSQKALQLTGYEYSGWLVLYTDLNGRPYGHDDKSFYRLKPDAGQISEGKYRTIKNAGNRPYFSPFLRTFDLKRCILGTTDLIITEGEKKTDSLVFNGFPTIGLAGVWSWKDGRSTGMLPELEAINWNRNVFILFDSDVLTKDSVKKA
;
A
#
# COMPACT_ATOMS: atom_id res chain seq x y z
N LYS A 1 13.24 -11.75 7.71
CA LYS A 1 13.93 -11.78 6.39
C LYS A 1 12.90 -11.86 5.29
N LEU A 2 13.09 -11.11 4.22
CA LEU A 2 12.27 -11.21 3.02
C LEU A 2 12.51 -12.58 2.37
N GLY A 3 11.45 -13.29 1.98
CA GLY A 3 11.59 -14.55 1.26
C GLY A 3 12.15 -14.31 -0.16
N ARG A 4 12.89 -15.29 -0.72
CA ARG A 4 13.53 -15.15 -2.05
C ARG A 4 12.60 -14.65 -3.14
N LYS A 5 11.35 -15.11 -3.13
CA LYS A 5 10.35 -14.73 -4.14
C LYS A 5 10.04 -13.22 -4.10
N LEU A 6 9.89 -12.61 -2.92
CA LEU A 6 9.63 -11.15 -2.84
C LEU A 6 10.88 -10.37 -3.23
N VAL A 7 12.02 -10.78 -2.75
CA VAL A 7 13.27 -10.14 -3.14
C VAL A 7 13.31 -10.00 -4.67
N GLN A 8 13.01 -11.09 -5.39
CA GLN A 8 12.99 -11.07 -6.85
C GLN A 8 11.85 -10.20 -7.39
N GLU A 9 10.63 -10.31 -6.85
CA GLU A 9 9.51 -9.46 -7.27
C GLU A 9 9.79 -7.96 -7.08
N LEU A 10 10.57 -7.57 -6.06
CA LEU A 10 10.97 -6.19 -5.83
C LEU A 10 12.06 -5.75 -6.81
N ILE A 11 13.04 -6.61 -7.11
CA ILE A 11 14.04 -6.36 -8.16
C ILE A 11 13.35 -6.16 -9.50
N ASP A 12 12.44 -7.05 -9.88
CA ASP A 12 11.67 -6.97 -11.13
C ASP A 12 10.80 -5.69 -11.20
N SER A 13 10.48 -5.13 -10.04
CA SER A 13 9.77 -3.84 -9.91
C SER A 13 10.73 -2.64 -9.87
N GLY A 14 12.01 -2.82 -10.12
CA GLY A 14 13.00 -1.74 -10.16
C GLY A 14 13.51 -1.29 -8.79
N ILE A 15 13.33 -2.09 -7.73
CA ILE A 15 13.83 -1.78 -6.38
C ILE A 15 15.05 -2.66 -6.09
N PRO A 16 16.28 -2.11 -6.11
CA PRO A 16 17.50 -2.87 -5.88
C PRO A 16 17.53 -3.55 -4.50
N HIS A 17 18.21 -4.69 -4.42
CA HIS A 17 18.25 -5.51 -3.21
C HIS A 17 18.74 -4.77 -1.96
N ASP A 18 19.73 -3.90 -2.11
CA ASP A 18 20.32 -3.10 -1.03
C ASP A 18 19.38 -2.06 -0.43
N HIS A 19 18.31 -1.69 -1.13
CA HIS A 19 17.30 -0.75 -0.65
C HIS A 19 16.05 -1.43 -0.07
N GLN A 20 15.88 -2.73 -0.27
CA GLN A 20 14.68 -3.45 0.15
C GLN A 20 14.51 -3.53 1.67
N HIS A 21 15.59 -3.41 2.44
CA HIS A 21 15.55 -3.39 3.90
C HIS A 21 14.85 -2.14 4.48
N LEU A 22 14.69 -1.09 3.68
CA LEU A 22 13.99 0.14 4.04
C LEU A 22 12.47 0.00 3.93
N LEU A 23 11.98 -1.03 3.25
CA LEU A 23 10.56 -1.28 3.04
C LEU A 23 9.90 -1.94 4.26
N SER A 24 8.61 -1.75 4.39
CA SER A 24 7.80 -2.27 5.50
C SER A 24 7.24 -3.68 5.25
N TYR A 25 7.98 -4.52 4.50
CA TYR A 25 7.56 -5.88 4.20
C TYR A 25 8.15 -6.89 5.17
N GLN A 26 7.34 -7.86 5.57
CA GLN A 26 7.76 -8.95 6.45
C GLN A 26 7.10 -10.26 6.03
N TYR A 27 7.90 -11.34 5.85
CA TYR A 27 7.32 -12.67 5.72
C TYR A 27 7.02 -13.24 7.11
N VAL A 28 5.84 -13.84 7.27
CA VAL A 28 5.37 -14.39 8.53
C VAL A 28 4.79 -15.80 8.36
N SER A 29 4.90 -16.61 9.43
CA SER A 29 4.18 -17.86 9.55
C SER A 29 2.68 -17.62 9.75
N SER A 30 1.85 -18.64 9.51
CA SER A 30 0.41 -18.58 9.72
C SER A 30 0.05 -18.18 11.17
N GLN A 31 0.76 -18.75 12.15
CA GLN A 31 0.55 -18.41 13.57
C GLN A 31 0.85 -16.91 13.86
N LYS A 32 1.94 -16.38 13.29
CA LYS A 32 2.28 -14.95 13.47
C LYS A 32 1.28 -14.05 12.74
N ALA A 33 0.85 -14.42 11.55
CA ALA A 33 -0.18 -13.71 10.82
C ALA A 33 -1.51 -13.69 11.59
N LEU A 34 -1.91 -14.82 12.19
CA LEU A 34 -3.11 -14.89 13.04
C LEU A 34 -3.06 -13.87 14.18
N GLN A 35 -1.92 -13.79 14.89
CA GLN A 35 -1.73 -12.83 15.98
C GLN A 35 -1.87 -11.37 15.51
N LEU A 36 -1.32 -11.04 14.34
CA LEU A 36 -1.24 -9.66 13.84
C LEU A 36 -2.49 -9.22 13.07
N THR A 37 -3.14 -10.14 12.34
CA THR A 37 -4.21 -9.79 11.39
C THR A 37 -5.54 -10.46 11.68
N GLY A 38 -5.55 -11.53 12.48
CA GLY A 38 -6.72 -12.39 12.68
C GLY A 38 -6.93 -13.43 11.58
N TYR A 39 -5.97 -13.58 10.64
CA TYR A 39 -6.00 -14.60 9.58
C TYR A 39 -4.85 -15.58 9.72
N GLU A 40 -5.15 -16.86 9.68
CA GLU A 40 -4.17 -17.95 9.83
C GLU A 40 -3.58 -18.37 8.47
N TYR A 41 -2.90 -17.44 7.80
CA TYR A 41 -2.22 -17.66 6.53
C TYR A 41 -0.77 -17.27 6.61
N SER A 42 0.18 -18.13 6.19
CA SER A 42 1.54 -17.68 5.96
C SER A 42 1.59 -16.75 4.73
N GLY A 43 2.56 -15.85 4.72
CA GLY A 43 2.68 -14.92 3.61
C GLY A 43 3.39 -13.64 4.00
N TRP A 44 3.10 -12.60 3.28
CA TRP A 44 3.73 -11.31 3.39
C TRP A 44 2.84 -10.32 4.06
N LEU A 45 3.35 -9.68 5.10
CA LEU A 45 2.75 -8.52 5.72
C LEU A 45 3.39 -7.26 5.18
N VAL A 46 2.56 -6.27 4.89
CA VAL A 46 2.97 -4.89 4.64
C VAL A 46 2.40 -4.03 5.76
N LEU A 47 3.26 -3.38 6.52
CA LEU A 47 2.85 -2.43 7.54
C LEU A 47 2.50 -1.09 6.88
N TYR A 48 1.33 -0.57 7.17
CA TYR A 48 0.90 0.75 6.72
C TYR A 48 1.19 1.80 7.79
N THR A 49 1.79 2.89 7.36
CA THR A 49 2.14 4.02 8.21
C THR A 49 1.63 5.33 7.65
N ASP A 50 1.44 6.31 8.50
CA ASP A 50 1.22 7.70 8.08
C ASP A 50 2.47 8.29 7.40
N LEU A 51 2.38 9.51 6.90
CA LEU A 51 3.51 10.23 6.30
C LEU A 51 4.69 10.47 7.25
N ASN A 52 4.49 10.34 8.56
CA ASN A 52 5.55 10.47 9.57
C ASN A 52 6.18 9.13 9.93
N GLY A 53 5.67 8.02 9.39
CA GLY A 53 6.13 6.67 9.68
C GLY A 53 5.50 6.04 10.93
N ARG A 54 4.46 6.64 11.49
CA ARG A 54 3.72 6.07 12.60
C ARG A 54 2.75 5.02 12.05
N PRO A 55 2.76 3.79 12.58
CA PRO A 55 1.80 2.78 12.18
C PRO A 55 0.36 3.26 12.35
N TYR A 56 -0.49 3.01 11.37
CA TYR A 56 -1.92 3.15 11.57
C TYR A 56 -2.39 2.11 12.59
N GLY A 57 -3.23 2.54 13.52
CA GLY A 57 -3.79 1.68 14.57
C GLY A 57 -5.23 1.26 14.27
N HIS A 58 -5.60 0.07 14.76
CA HIS A 58 -6.98 -0.41 14.86
C HIS A 58 -7.06 -1.42 16.01
N ASP A 59 -7.89 -1.13 17.02
CA ASP A 59 -8.08 -1.99 18.19
C ASP A 59 -6.74 -2.48 18.82
N ASP A 60 -5.87 -1.53 19.17
CA ASP A 60 -4.52 -1.77 19.75
C ASP A 60 -3.55 -2.55 18.85
N LYS A 61 -3.90 -2.77 17.58
CA LYS A 61 -3.05 -3.43 16.58
C LYS A 61 -2.62 -2.46 15.50
N SER A 62 -1.41 -2.66 14.99
CA SER A 62 -0.96 -1.97 13.78
C SER A 62 -1.72 -2.46 12.55
N PHE A 63 -2.01 -1.56 11.61
CA PHE A 63 -2.68 -1.91 10.37
C PHE A 63 -1.72 -2.60 9.41
N TYR A 64 -2.02 -3.87 9.12
CA TYR A 64 -1.29 -4.68 8.16
C TYR A 64 -2.18 -5.08 6.99
N ARG A 65 -1.56 -5.20 5.83
CA ARG A 65 -2.12 -5.91 4.69
C ARG A 65 -1.35 -7.20 4.47
N LEU A 66 -2.04 -8.33 4.48
CA LEU A 66 -1.48 -9.66 4.29
C LEU A 66 -1.71 -10.11 2.85
N LYS A 67 -0.63 -10.52 2.17
CA LYS A 67 -0.67 -11.29 0.93
C LYS A 67 -0.38 -12.75 1.27
N PRO A 68 -1.38 -13.63 1.40
CA PRO A 68 -1.17 -15.05 1.66
C PRO A 68 -0.36 -15.72 0.56
N ASP A 69 0.33 -16.79 0.92
CA ASP A 69 1.00 -17.65 -0.06
C ASP A 69 -0.02 -18.27 -1.03
N ALA A 70 0.44 -18.61 -2.22
CA ALA A 70 -0.43 -19.18 -3.25
C ALA A 70 -1.16 -20.46 -2.77
N GLY A 71 -2.44 -20.55 -3.10
CA GLY A 71 -3.29 -21.71 -2.78
C GLY A 71 -3.93 -21.67 -1.39
N GLN A 72 -3.64 -20.68 -0.55
CA GLN A 72 -4.25 -20.56 0.79
C GLN A 72 -5.63 -19.88 0.79
N ILE A 73 -5.95 -19.14 -0.24
CA ILE A 73 -7.24 -18.44 -0.37
C ILE A 73 -7.84 -18.68 -1.75
N SER A 74 -9.15 -18.83 -1.80
CA SER A 74 -9.91 -19.05 -3.04
C SER A 74 -10.23 -17.74 -3.76
N GLU A 75 -10.39 -16.63 -3.03
CA GLU A 75 -10.81 -15.35 -3.59
C GLU A 75 -9.91 -14.20 -3.11
N GLY A 76 -9.61 -13.28 -4.04
CA GLY A 76 -8.78 -12.11 -3.78
C GLY A 76 -7.32 -12.47 -3.52
N LYS A 77 -6.44 -11.48 -3.59
CA LYS A 77 -4.99 -11.68 -3.40
C LYS A 77 -4.51 -11.25 -2.02
N TYR A 78 -5.32 -10.49 -1.30
CA TYR A 78 -4.91 -9.84 -0.06
C TYR A 78 -5.98 -9.92 1.02
N ARG A 79 -5.55 -9.81 2.26
CA ARG A 79 -6.41 -9.67 3.45
C ARG A 79 -5.95 -8.45 4.25
N THR A 80 -6.92 -7.65 4.69
CA THR A 80 -6.71 -6.58 5.67
C THR A 80 -7.33 -7.01 7.00
N ILE A 81 -6.93 -6.39 8.09
CA ILE A 81 -7.56 -6.61 9.41
C ILE A 81 -9.07 -6.36 9.26
N LYS A 82 -9.88 -7.29 9.79
CA LYS A 82 -11.33 -7.16 9.76
C LYS A 82 -11.78 -5.84 10.40
N ASN A 83 -12.74 -5.18 9.76
CA ASN A 83 -13.34 -3.92 10.24
C ASN A 83 -12.37 -2.72 10.38
N ALA A 84 -11.12 -2.85 9.95
CA ALA A 84 -10.14 -1.76 10.04
C ALA A 84 -10.37 -0.63 9.01
N GLY A 85 -11.26 -0.84 8.03
CA GLY A 85 -11.50 0.09 6.93
C GLY A 85 -10.35 0.12 5.93
N ASN A 86 -10.33 1.16 5.11
CA ASN A 86 -9.24 1.40 4.17
C ASN A 86 -8.21 2.36 4.76
N ARG A 87 -6.99 2.31 4.25
CA ARG A 87 -5.92 3.27 4.52
C ARG A 87 -5.12 3.51 3.24
N PRO A 88 -4.66 4.74 2.98
CA PRO A 88 -3.70 4.98 1.92
C PRO A 88 -2.35 4.37 2.30
N TYR A 89 -1.61 3.94 1.31
CA TYR A 89 -0.25 3.45 1.50
C TYR A 89 0.74 4.56 1.18
N PHE A 90 1.56 4.91 2.16
CA PHE A 90 2.70 5.81 2.01
C PHE A 90 3.99 5.01 2.07
N SER A 91 4.71 4.95 0.96
CA SER A 91 5.98 4.25 0.89
C SER A 91 6.98 4.79 1.92
N PRO A 92 7.73 3.94 2.62
CA PRO A 92 8.83 4.36 3.47
C PRO A 92 9.86 5.23 2.74
N PHE A 93 10.05 5.04 1.43
CA PHE A 93 10.95 5.85 0.61
C PHE A 93 10.57 7.33 0.55
N LEU A 94 9.31 7.70 0.77
CA LEU A 94 8.90 9.11 0.86
C LEU A 94 9.68 9.87 1.93
N ARG A 95 10.00 9.20 3.04
CA ARG A 95 10.81 9.78 4.12
C ARG A 95 12.29 9.68 3.84
N THR A 96 12.73 8.52 3.35
CA THR A 96 14.15 8.26 3.04
C THR A 96 14.71 9.24 1.99
N PHE A 97 13.91 9.59 0.98
CA PHE A 97 14.33 10.49 -0.11
C PHE A 97 13.76 11.91 0.03
N ASP A 98 13.25 12.28 1.21
CA ASP A 98 12.64 13.60 1.51
C ASP A 98 11.50 14.02 0.54
N LEU A 99 10.82 13.05 -0.06
CA LEU A 99 9.68 13.26 -0.97
C LEU A 99 8.36 13.54 -0.24
N LYS A 100 8.36 13.44 1.08
CA LYS A 100 7.17 13.76 1.90
C LYS A 100 6.63 15.16 1.63
N ARG A 101 7.51 16.14 1.46
CA ARG A 101 7.13 17.54 1.14
C ARG A 101 6.39 17.63 -0.18
N CYS A 102 6.73 16.78 -1.14
CA CYS A 102 6.04 16.71 -2.41
C CYS A 102 4.59 16.22 -2.26
N ILE A 103 4.35 15.28 -1.34
CA ILE A 103 2.98 14.80 -1.04
C ILE A 103 2.12 15.92 -0.45
N LEU A 104 2.67 16.74 0.43
CA LEU A 104 1.95 17.83 1.10
C LEU A 104 1.94 19.16 0.32
N GLY A 105 2.84 19.31 -0.65
CA GLY A 105 3.02 20.52 -1.45
C GLY A 105 2.12 20.61 -2.68
N THR A 106 2.63 21.21 -3.73
CA THR A 106 1.96 21.45 -5.02
C THR A 106 2.61 20.72 -6.19
N THR A 107 3.63 19.91 -5.94
CA THR A 107 4.29 19.09 -6.95
C THR A 107 3.31 18.06 -7.50
N ASP A 108 3.43 17.69 -8.77
CA ASP A 108 2.64 16.66 -9.40
C ASP A 108 2.60 15.39 -8.55
N LEU A 109 1.43 14.75 -8.47
CA LEU A 109 1.16 13.61 -7.61
C LEU A 109 0.67 12.43 -8.43
N ILE A 110 1.16 11.23 -8.13
CA ILE A 110 0.65 9.99 -8.69
C ILE A 110 -0.22 9.26 -7.66
N ILE A 111 -1.36 8.77 -8.09
CA ILE A 111 -2.18 7.80 -7.36
C ILE A 111 -2.12 6.48 -8.10
N THR A 112 -1.75 5.41 -7.40
CA THR A 112 -1.65 4.07 -8.01
C THR A 112 -2.28 2.99 -7.14
N GLU A 113 -2.50 1.81 -7.71
CA GLU A 113 -2.97 0.64 -6.99
C GLU A 113 -1.79 -0.26 -6.61
N GLY A 114 -1.75 -0.66 -5.32
CA GLY A 114 -0.81 -1.64 -4.78
C GLY A 114 0.51 -1.06 -4.28
N GLU A 115 1.03 -1.73 -3.27
CA GLU A 115 2.19 -1.27 -2.49
C GLU A 115 3.48 -1.28 -3.31
N LYS A 116 3.75 -2.37 -4.04
CA LYS A 116 5.00 -2.53 -4.81
C LYS A 116 5.14 -1.48 -5.92
N LYS A 117 4.03 -1.16 -6.62
CA LYS A 117 4.05 -0.08 -7.62
C LYS A 117 4.32 1.27 -6.98
N THR A 118 3.68 1.53 -5.83
CA THR A 118 3.92 2.75 -5.06
C THR A 118 5.38 2.86 -4.66
N ASP A 119 5.95 1.78 -4.10
CA ASP A 119 7.36 1.76 -3.69
C ASP A 119 8.31 1.98 -4.86
N SER A 120 8.05 1.32 -6.00
CA SER A 120 8.83 1.49 -7.22
C SER A 120 8.79 2.93 -7.74
N LEU A 121 7.61 3.53 -7.83
CA LEU A 121 7.46 4.92 -8.29
C LEU A 121 8.17 5.89 -7.35
N VAL A 122 7.99 5.75 -6.03
CA VAL A 122 8.64 6.61 -5.04
C VAL A 122 10.15 6.43 -5.06
N PHE A 123 10.64 5.19 -5.21
CA PHE A 123 12.07 4.90 -5.34
C PHE A 123 12.68 5.62 -6.55
N ASN A 124 11.95 5.73 -7.65
CA ASN A 124 12.35 6.45 -8.85
C ASN A 124 12.06 7.97 -8.80
N GLY A 125 11.75 8.53 -7.63
CA GLY A 125 11.61 9.97 -7.41
C GLY A 125 10.22 10.54 -7.70
N PHE A 126 9.21 9.72 -7.97
CA PHE A 126 7.85 10.16 -8.23
C PHE A 126 7.01 10.19 -6.93
N PRO A 127 6.54 11.37 -6.48
CA PRO A 127 5.64 11.46 -5.33
C PRO A 127 4.36 10.67 -5.60
N THR A 128 4.17 9.59 -4.84
CA THR A 128 3.10 8.63 -5.11
C THR A 128 2.38 8.21 -3.84
N ILE A 129 1.05 8.12 -3.91
CA ILE A 129 0.19 7.52 -2.90
C ILE A 129 -0.38 6.22 -3.45
N GLY A 130 -0.28 5.14 -2.68
CA GLY A 130 -0.83 3.85 -3.02
C GLY A 130 -2.23 3.63 -2.44
N LEU A 131 -3.07 2.94 -3.19
CA LEU A 131 -4.37 2.46 -2.74
C LEU A 131 -4.38 0.93 -2.71
N ALA A 132 -5.09 0.35 -1.76
CA ALA A 132 -5.24 -1.11 -1.66
C ALA A 132 -6.06 -1.72 -2.83
N GLY A 133 -6.84 -0.90 -3.50
CA GLY A 133 -7.64 -1.17 -4.68
C GLY A 133 -8.26 0.13 -5.16
N VAL A 134 -8.79 0.15 -6.38
CA VAL A 134 -9.30 1.36 -7.06
C VAL A 134 -10.39 2.10 -6.28
N TRP A 135 -11.16 1.41 -5.44
CA TRP A 135 -12.20 2.00 -4.58
C TRP A 135 -11.72 2.32 -3.16
N SER A 136 -10.47 1.99 -2.81
CA SER A 136 -9.97 2.11 -1.44
C SER A 136 -9.60 3.55 -1.03
N TRP A 137 -9.91 4.53 -1.86
CA TRP A 137 -9.81 5.95 -1.51
C TRP A 137 -10.99 6.44 -0.66
N LYS A 138 -12.10 5.67 -0.65
CA LYS A 138 -13.30 5.97 0.15
C LYS A 138 -13.15 5.47 1.56
N ASP A 139 -13.62 6.28 2.50
CA ASP A 139 -13.91 5.80 3.85
C ASP A 139 -15.17 4.92 3.79
N GLY A 140 -15.00 3.62 4.07
CA GLY A 140 -16.12 2.68 4.07
C GLY A 140 -17.22 2.96 5.12
N ARG A 141 -16.97 3.91 6.01
CA ARG A 141 -17.91 4.34 7.09
C ARG A 141 -18.64 5.64 6.77
N SER A 142 -18.18 6.35 5.76
CA SER A 142 -18.75 7.61 5.28
C SER A 142 -18.84 7.63 3.75
N THR A 143 -19.49 8.64 3.20
CA THR A 143 -19.54 8.88 1.75
C THR A 143 -18.32 9.66 1.25
N GLY A 144 -17.41 10.03 2.16
CA GLY A 144 -16.27 10.89 1.89
C GLY A 144 -14.99 10.14 1.49
N MET A 145 -13.95 10.91 1.29
CA MET A 145 -12.58 10.46 1.08
C MET A 145 -11.99 10.01 2.43
N LEU A 146 -10.94 9.19 2.38
CA LEU A 146 -10.17 8.86 3.58
C LEU A 146 -9.62 10.13 4.22
N PRO A 147 -9.69 10.30 5.57
CA PRO A 147 -9.22 11.51 6.25
C PRO A 147 -7.76 11.86 5.92
N GLU A 148 -6.92 10.84 5.74
CA GLU A 148 -5.51 11.03 5.36
C GLU A 148 -5.36 11.64 3.97
N LEU A 149 -6.32 11.38 3.07
CA LEU A 149 -6.34 11.96 1.73
C LEU A 149 -6.97 13.36 1.73
N GLU A 150 -7.94 13.62 2.61
CA GLU A 150 -8.50 14.96 2.78
C GLU A 150 -7.45 15.99 3.22
N ALA A 151 -6.41 15.56 3.93
CA ALA A 151 -5.30 16.41 4.35
C ALA A 151 -4.32 16.76 3.21
N ILE A 152 -4.47 16.16 2.03
CA ILE A 152 -3.60 16.43 0.87
C ILE A 152 -4.06 17.70 0.15
N ASN A 153 -3.08 18.50 -0.27
CA ASN A 153 -3.38 19.63 -1.15
C ASN A 153 -3.63 19.13 -2.58
N TRP A 154 -4.88 19.18 -3.03
CA TRP A 154 -5.30 18.73 -4.36
C TRP A 154 -5.20 19.79 -5.46
N ASN A 155 -4.76 21.01 -5.14
CA ASN A 155 -4.54 22.08 -6.13
C ASN A 155 -3.22 21.85 -6.88
N ARG A 156 -3.16 20.76 -7.68
CA ARG A 156 -2.00 20.28 -8.43
C ARG A 156 -2.42 19.36 -9.58
N ASN A 157 -1.49 18.95 -10.45
CA ASN A 157 -1.75 17.86 -11.36
C ASN A 157 -1.75 16.53 -10.59
N VAL A 158 -2.77 15.71 -10.81
CA VAL A 158 -2.88 14.38 -10.25
C VAL A 158 -2.98 13.37 -11.38
N PHE A 159 -2.05 12.42 -11.41
CA PHE A 159 -2.02 11.34 -12.39
C PHE A 159 -2.51 10.06 -11.75
N ILE A 160 -3.56 9.46 -12.31
CA ILE A 160 -4.07 8.16 -11.86
C ILE A 160 -3.44 7.07 -12.72
N LEU A 161 -2.66 6.19 -12.10
CA LEU A 161 -1.90 5.14 -12.76
C LEU A 161 -2.35 3.76 -12.27
N PHE A 162 -3.45 3.26 -12.84
CA PHE A 162 -3.99 1.93 -12.53
C PHE A 162 -3.50 0.87 -13.52
N ASP A 163 -3.79 -0.40 -13.26
CA ASP A 163 -3.49 -1.50 -14.16
C ASP A 163 -4.27 -1.37 -15.49
N SER A 164 -3.73 -1.93 -16.56
CA SER A 164 -4.33 -1.88 -17.90
C SER A 164 -5.73 -2.48 -17.99
N ASP A 165 -6.15 -3.25 -17.00
CA ASP A 165 -7.52 -3.78 -16.91
C ASP A 165 -8.58 -2.69 -16.66
N VAL A 166 -8.18 -1.44 -16.36
CA VAL A 166 -9.06 -0.26 -16.37
C VAL A 166 -9.78 -0.11 -17.72
N LEU A 167 -9.18 -0.54 -18.83
CA LEU A 167 -9.76 -0.46 -20.15
C LEU A 167 -10.85 -1.51 -20.39
N THR A 168 -10.84 -2.60 -19.65
CA THR A 168 -11.72 -3.77 -19.86
C THR A 168 -12.74 -4.01 -18.75
N LYS A 169 -12.47 -3.52 -17.53
CA LYS A 169 -13.35 -3.71 -16.38
C LYS A 169 -14.17 -2.46 -16.07
N ASP A 170 -15.47 -2.51 -16.29
CA ASP A 170 -16.38 -1.38 -16.02
C ASP A 170 -16.36 -0.89 -14.56
N SER A 171 -16.14 -1.80 -13.60
CA SER A 171 -16.00 -1.45 -12.19
C SER A 171 -14.79 -0.57 -11.91
N VAL A 172 -13.71 -0.70 -12.69
CA VAL A 172 -12.48 0.11 -12.56
C VAL A 172 -12.64 1.46 -13.27
N LYS A 173 -13.35 1.50 -14.42
CA LYS A 173 -13.65 2.76 -15.13
C LYS A 173 -14.50 3.74 -14.32
N LYS A 174 -15.29 3.23 -13.37
CA LYS A 174 -16.20 4.02 -12.52
C LYS A 174 -15.57 4.43 -11.19
N ALA A 175 -14.36 3.98 -10.88
CA ALA A 175 -13.66 4.29 -9.64
C ALA A 175 -13.02 5.67 -9.67
#